data_20dd45b0ae4c88a5f5c0732bc1716af3
#
_entry.id   20dd45b0ae4c88a5f5c0732bc1716af3
#
_cell.length_a   1.000
_cell.length_b   1.000
_cell.length_c   1.000
_cell.angle_alpha   90.00
_cell.angle_beta   90.00
_cell.angle_gamma   90.00
#
_symmetry.space_group_name_H-M   'P 1'
#
loop_
_entity.id
_entity.type
_entity.pdbx_description
1 polymer ?
#
loop_
_entity_poly.entity_id
_entity_poly.type
_entity_poly.pdbx_seq_one_letter_code
_entity_poly.pdbx_strand_id
1 'polypeptide(L)'
;ESHGIRQLMKRLKIEKFDDITALLSLYRPGPLQSGMVDDFIASKNKDKEIKYPHDSLKEILEETYGVILYQEQVMKIVSKMADYSLGEADELRRAIGKKIPQIIEQNREKFVRKSVEKGIAEKKANEIYDLIDKFGGYGFNKSHSAAYALIVYWTAYFKANYPVEFMAAVMSTEMYNIDRLSLFINEAREKDIEVLVPDVSLSDAEFKVEGNGIRFGLTAIKGIGRNFVMDIMEERREPFVSYEDFVYRMKQYGLNRKQLESLVLSGSLDKFPGNRQEKFLSIDKTLEWATKKYEAEEDLQLILFGGKSERIREFSLTKTEEFPQNLMLKYE
;
A
#
# COMPACT_ATOMS: atom_id res chain seq x y z
N GLU A 1 1.90 4.29 7.72
CA GLU A 1 2.82 3.22 8.16
C GLU A 1 4.25 3.71 8.45
N SER A 2 4.59 4.98 8.22
CA SER A 2 5.88 5.52 8.60
C SER A 2 6.06 5.50 10.14
N HIS A 3 7.33 5.44 10.60
CA HIS A 3 7.63 5.43 12.04
C HIS A 3 6.99 6.61 12.79
N GLY A 4 7.02 7.80 12.21
CA GLY A 4 6.49 9.01 12.84
C GLY A 4 4.97 8.97 13.05
N ILE A 5 4.20 8.52 12.05
CA ILE A 5 2.74 8.43 12.20
C ILE A 5 2.36 7.34 13.21
N ARG A 6 3.10 6.23 13.27
CA ARG A 6 2.88 5.18 14.29
C ARG A 6 3.09 5.71 15.71
N GLN A 7 4.13 6.53 15.92
CA GLN A 7 4.37 7.17 17.22
C GLN A 7 3.26 8.15 17.57
N LEU A 8 2.80 8.95 16.61
CA LEU A 8 1.70 9.88 16.83
C LEU A 8 0.40 9.13 17.16
N MET A 9 0.08 8.04 16.44
CA MET A 9 -1.08 7.19 16.73
C MET A 9 -1.09 6.65 18.16
N LYS A 10 0.06 6.17 18.65
CA LYS A 10 0.20 5.65 20.03
C LYS A 10 -0.04 6.75 21.07
N ARG A 11 0.45 7.96 20.82
CA ARG A 11 0.25 9.12 21.68
C ARG A 11 -1.19 9.61 21.68
N LEU A 12 -1.82 9.64 20.48
CA LEU A 12 -3.18 10.13 20.28
C LEU A 12 -4.24 9.21 20.88
N LYS A 13 -3.98 7.90 21.00
CA LYS A 13 -4.93 6.89 21.49
C LYS A 13 -6.24 6.95 20.72
N ILE A 14 -6.24 6.45 19.49
CA ILE A 14 -7.41 6.49 18.60
C ILE A 14 -8.54 5.66 19.19
N GLU A 15 -9.71 6.28 19.43
CA GLU A 15 -10.91 5.66 20.02
C GLU A 15 -12.12 5.77 19.09
N LYS A 16 -12.15 6.77 18.22
CA LYS A 16 -13.26 7.03 17.30
C LYS A 16 -12.78 7.47 15.92
N PHE A 17 -13.68 7.43 14.95
CA PHE A 17 -13.38 7.79 13.56
C PHE A 17 -12.83 9.23 13.41
N ASP A 18 -13.36 10.19 14.18
CA ASP A 18 -12.88 11.57 14.15
C ASP A 18 -11.40 11.70 14.56
N ASP A 19 -10.90 10.79 15.40
CA ASP A 19 -9.49 10.78 15.79
C ASP A 19 -8.59 10.43 14.59
N ILE A 20 -9.06 9.56 13.69
CA ILE A 20 -8.33 9.24 12.44
C ILE A 20 -8.32 10.48 11.53
N THR A 21 -9.45 11.18 11.42
CA THR A 21 -9.56 12.42 10.65
C THR A 21 -8.61 13.50 11.21
N ALA A 22 -8.56 13.66 12.52
CA ALA A 22 -7.65 14.58 13.19
C ALA A 22 -6.17 14.16 13.02
N LEU A 23 -5.84 12.88 13.16
CA LEU A 23 -4.49 12.35 12.94
C LEU A 23 -3.93 12.74 11.58
N LEU A 24 -4.71 12.54 10.51
CA LEU A 24 -4.31 12.88 9.14
C LEU A 24 -4.11 14.39 8.96
N SER A 25 -4.82 15.21 9.70
CA SER A 25 -4.70 16.67 9.68
C SER A 25 -3.52 17.17 10.49
N LEU A 26 -3.16 16.49 11.57
CA LEU A 26 -2.10 16.82 12.50
C LEU A 26 -0.70 16.37 12.04
N TYR A 27 -0.61 15.22 11.33
CA TYR A 27 0.68 14.67 10.91
C TYR A 27 1.25 15.39 9.69
N ARG A 28 1.67 16.63 9.89
CA ARG A 28 2.29 17.51 8.87
C ARG A 28 3.32 18.43 9.52
N PRO A 29 4.32 18.92 8.75
CA PRO A 29 5.38 19.76 9.32
C PRO A 29 4.87 20.97 10.12
N GLY A 30 3.90 21.71 9.62
CA GLY A 30 3.35 22.89 10.28
C GLY A 30 2.74 22.59 11.66
N PRO A 31 1.70 21.74 11.77
CA PRO A 31 1.15 21.35 13.07
C PRO A 31 2.16 20.72 14.02
N LEU A 32 3.08 19.87 13.51
CA LEU A 32 4.12 19.23 14.32
C LEU A 32 5.10 20.23 14.95
N GLN A 33 5.43 21.33 14.25
CA GLN A 33 6.37 22.33 14.72
C GLN A 33 5.73 23.44 15.56
N SER A 34 4.40 23.63 15.45
CA SER A 34 3.69 24.75 16.12
C SER A 34 3.28 24.47 17.57
N GLY A 35 3.49 23.25 18.08
CA GLY A 35 2.97 22.80 19.39
C GLY A 35 1.49 22.39 19.38
N MET A 36 0.77 22.59 18.26
CA MET A 36 -0.66 22.24 18.11
C MET A 36 -0.93 20.77 18.41
N VAL A 37 -0.05 19.88 17.96
CA VAL A 37 -0.17 18.43 18.15
C VAL A 37 -0.14 18.07 19.63
N ASP A 38 0.78 18.66 20.39
CA ASP A 38 0.92 18.37 21.82
C ASP A 38 -0.27 18.93 22.61
N ASP A 39 -0.75 20.12 22.28
CA ASP A 39 -1.96 20.70 22.88
C ASP A 39 -3.20 19.84 22.58
N PHE A 40 -3.37 19.36 21.34
CA PHE A 40 -4.47 18.50 20.96
C PHE A 40 -4.46 17.19 21.73
N ILE A 41 -3.29 16.51 21.81
CA ILE A 41 -3.13 15.23 22.50
C ILE A 41 -3.39 15.39 24.00
N ALA A 42 -2.81 16.40 24.63
CA ALA A 42 -2.99 16.65 26.06
C ALA A 42 -4.47 16.91 26.41
N SER A 43 -5.16 17.70 25.59
CA SER A 43 -6.59 17.98 25.78
C SER A 43 -7.47 16.74 25.55
N LYS A 44 -7.18 15.97 24.48
CA LYS A 44 -7.90 14.72 24.18
C LYS A 44 -7.73 13.67 25.28
N ASN A 45 -6.51 13.46 25.74
CA ASN A 45 -6.18 12.46 26.77
C ASN A 45 -6.56 12.90 28.19
N LYS A 46 -7.15 14.08 28.36
CA LYS A 46 -7.51 14.69 29.65
C LYS A 46 -6.31 14.99 30.56
N ASP A 47 -5.12 15.09 29.98
CA ASP A 47 -3.92 15.51 30.70
C ASP A 47 -3.94 17.04 30.95
N LYS A 48 -4.80 17.76 30.20
CA LYS A 48 -5.02 19.20 30.30
C LYS A 48 -6.51 19.51 30.20
N GLU A 49 -6.99 20.48 30.98
CA GLU A 49 -8.35 20.99 30.85
C GLU A 49 -8.57 21.63 29.47
N ILE A 50 -9.69 21.28 28.81
CA ILE A 50 -10.06 21.86 27.52
C ILE A 50 -10.42 23.33 27.73
N LYS A 51 -9.64 24.23 27.12
CA LYS A 51 -9.89 25.67 27.16
C LYS A 51 -10.42 26.13 25.80
N TYR A 52 -11.61 26.74 25.84
CA TYR A 52 -12.16 27.38 24.65
C TYR A 52 -11.76 28.85 24.64
N PRO A 53 -11.36 29.42 23.49
CA PRO A 53 -11.04 30.85 23.41
C PRO A 53 -12.20 31.77 23.82
N HIS A 54 -13.43 31.33 23.59
CA HIS A 54 -14.66 32.00 24.02
C HIS A 54 -15.77 30.94 24.13
N ASP A 55 -16.69 31.10 25.09
CA ASP A 55 -17.77 30.13 25.34
C ASP A 55 -18.64 29.85 24.10
N SER A 56 -18.91 30.87 23.32
CA SER A 56 -19.65 30.72 22.06
C SER A 56 -18.96 29.82 21.03
N LEU A 57 -17.68 29.57 21.16
CA LEU A 57 -16.90 28.74 20.22
C LEU A 57 -16.83 27.26 20.65
N LYS A 58 -17.37 26.91 21.83
CA LYS A 58 -17.36 25.54 22.33
C LYS A 58 -17.93 24.57 21.29
N GLU A 59 -19.11 24.84 20.76
CA GLU A 59 -19.77 24.00 19.77
C GLU A 59 -18.93 23.75 18.48
N ILE A 60 -18.12 24.77 18.09
CA ILE A 60 -17.26 24.67 16.89
C ILE A 60 -15.97 23.89 17.18
N LEU A 61 -15.42 24.03 18.37
CA LEU A 61 -14.10 23.51 18.73
C LEU A 61 -14.14 22.28 19.63
N GLU A 62 -15.33 21.82 20.05
CA GLU A 62 -15.48 20.64 20.91
C GLU A 62 -14.94 19.38 20.24
N GLU A 63 -15.18 19.21 18.94
CA GLU A 63 -14.69 18.07 18.15
C GLU A 63 -13.15 18.00 18.07
N THR A 64 -12.47 19.12 18.29
CA THR A 64 -11.00 19.26 18.24
C THR A 64 -10.40 19.70 19.58
N TYR A 65 -11.13 19.47 20.67
CA TYR A 65 -10.67 19.70 22.04
C TYR A 65 -10.14 21.13 22.27
N GLY A 66 -10.81 22.12 21.70
CA GLY A 66 -10.46 23.55 21.81
C GLY A 66 -9.40 24.07 20.82
N VAL A 67 -8.85 23.20 19.98
CA VAL A 67 -7.83 23.56 18.98
C VAL A 67 -8.46 23.90 17.64
N ILE A 68 -8.01 24.98 16.99
CA ILE A 68 -8.39 25.28 15.61
C ILE A 68 -7.56 24.40 14.67
N LEU A 69 -8.17 23.33 14.16
CA LEU A 69 -7.51 22.33 13.31
C LEU A 69 -7.95 22.43 11.87
N TYR A 70 -9.23 22.71 11.62
CA TYR A 70 -9.83 22.69 10.28
C TYR A 70 -10.08 24.09 9.74
N GLN A 71 -9.93 24.24 8.42
CA GLN A 71 -10.27 25.49 7.70
C GLN A 71 -11.74 25.86 7.91
N GLU A 72 -12.62 24.89 7.94
CA GLU A 72 -14.04 25.04 8.17
C GLU A 72 -14.35 25.62 9.55
N GLN A 73 -13.51 25.34 10.55
CA GLN A 73 -13.66 25.96 11.89
C GLN A 73 -13.34 27.44 11.84
N VAL A 74 -12.28 27.85 11.12
CA VAL A 74 -11.99 29.29 10.92
C VAL A 74 -13.18 30.00 10.31
N MET A 75 -13.76 29.43 9.23
CA MET A 75 -14.95 30.02 8.59
C MET A 75 -16.14 30.13 9.54
N LYS A 76 -16.42 29.08 10.32
CA LYS A 76 -17.50 29.09 11.32
C LYS A 76 -17.26 30.09 12.43
N ILE A 77 -16.01 30.24 12.91
CA ILE A 77 -15.65 31.19 13.95
C ILE A 77 -15.95 32.63 13.49
N VAL A 78 -15.47 33.02 12.31
CA VAL A 78 -15.66 34.39 11.84
C VAL A 78 -17.15 34.67 11.49
N SER A 79 -17.87 33.69 11.01
CA SER A 79 -19.32 33.82 10.80
C SER A 79 -20.07 33.96 12.13
N LYS A 80 -19.73 33.15 13.17
CA LYS A 80 -20.43 33.19 14.46
C LYS A 80 -20.14 34.46 15.27
N MET A 81 -18.88 34.91 15.25
CA MET A 81 -18.43 36.05 16.04
C MET A 81 -18.60 37.41 15.38
N ALA A 82 -18.47 37.46 14.06
CA ALA A 82 -18.43 38.72 13.33
C ALA A 82 -19.40 38.79 12.13
N ASP A 83 -20.38 37.88 12.07
CA ASP A 83 -21.42 37.83 11.01
C ASP A 83 -20.84 37.85 9.58
N TYR A 84 -19.74 37.16 9.37
CA TYR A 84 -19.22 36.99 8.01
C TYR A 84 -20.14 36.09 7.21
N SER A 85 -20.44 36.48 5.98
CA SER A 85 -21.04 35.57 5.01
C SER A 85 -20.08 34.44 4.65
N LEU A 86 -20.61 33.37 4.07
CA LEU A 86 -19.75 32.23 3.62
C LEU A 86 -18.69 32.70 2.62
N GLY A 87 -19.04 33.65 1.72
CA GLY A 87 -18.07 34.19 0.76
C GLY A 87 -16.92 34.96 1.43
N GLU A 88 -17.23 35.85 2.38
CA GLU A 88 -16.24 36.61 3.13
C GLU A 88 -15.37 35.71 3.98
N ALA A 89 -15.95 34.67 4.59
CA ALA A 89 -15.20 33.71 5.39
C ALA A 89 -14.22 32.86 4.52
N ASP A 90 -14.63 32.47 3.29
CA ASP A 90 -13.78 31.76 2.34
C ASP A 90 -12.67 32.67 1.78
N GLU A 91 -12.97 33.98 1.54
CA GLU A 91 -11.96 34.94 1.13
C GLU A 91 -10.85 35.07 2.21
N LEU A 92 -11.25 35.23 3.47
CA LEU A 92 -10.30 35.28 4.61
C LEU A 92 -9.49 33.99 4.70
N ARG A 93 -10.16 32.84 4.64
CA ARG A 93 -9.47 31.53 4.66
C ARG A 93 -8.38 31.44 3.58
N ARG A 94 -8.71 31.86 2.35
CA ARG A 94 -7.77 31.89 1.22
C ARG A 94 -6.62 32.87 1.46
N ALA A 95 -6.92 34.05 2.01
CA ALA A 95 -5.91 35.07 2.30
C ALA A 95 -4.90 34.59 3.35
N ILE A 96 -5.38 33.96 4.42
CA ILE A 96 -4.51 33.35 5.45
C ILE A 96 -3.66 32.22 4.84
N GLY A 97 -4.28 31.32 4.08
CA GLY A 97 -3.58 30.21 3.43
C GLY A 97 -2.50 30.65 2.43
N LYS A 98 -2.71 31.77 1.74
CA LYS A 98 -1.74 32.40 0.82
C LYS A 98 -0.82 33.42 1.50
N LYS A 99 -1.02 33.68 2.78
CA LYS A 99 -0.25 34.65 3.58
C LYS A 99 -0.25 36.04 2.94
N ILE A 100 -1.44 36.58 2.64
CA ILE A 100 -1.62 37.93 2.04
C ILE A 100 -1.81 38.96 3.16
N PRO A 101 -0.76 39.71 3.59
CA PRO A 101 -0.79 40.50 4.82
C PRO A 101 -1.86 41.61 4.80
N GLN A 102 -2.04 42.30 3.66
CA GLN A 102 -3.01 43.40 3.53
C GLN A 102 -4.43 42.91 3.78
N ILE A 103 -4.82 41.76 3.21
CA ILE A 103 -6.16 41.22 3.39
C ILE A 103 -6.36 40.70 4.80
N ILE A 104 -5.35 40.10 5.39
CA ILE A 104 -5.38 39.60 6.78
C ILE A 104 -5.62 40.76 7.74
N GLU A 105 -4.89 41.88 7.60
CA GLU A 105 -5.03 43.07 8.47
C GLU A 105 -6.38 43.73 8.31
N GLN A 106 -6.86 43.96 7.07
CA GLN A 106 -8.20 44.51 6.83
C GLN A 106 -9.31 43.64 7.45
N ASN A 107 -9.14 42.31 7.40
CA ASN A 107 -10.07 41.41 8.05
C ASN A 107 -9.94 41.41 9.57
N ARG A 108 -8.77 41.71 10.15
CA ARG A 108 -8.60 41.88 11.59
C ARG A 108 -9.46 43.05 12.09
N GLU A 109 -9.33 44.22 11.49
CA GLU A 109 -10.09 45.41 11.86
C GLU A 109 -11.60 45.17 11.76
N LYS A 110 -12.03 44.53 10.67
CA LYS A 110 -13.44 44.18 10.44
C LYS A 110 -13.95 43.19 11.47
N PHE A 111 -13.19 42.11 11.74
CA PHE A 111 -13.56 41.05 12.69
C PHE A 111 -13.68 41.62 14.11
N VAL A 112 -12.69 42.37 14.58
CA VAL A 112 -12.68 42.97 15.91
C VAL A 112 -13.84 43.93 16.09
N ARG A 113 -14.06 44.85 15.15
CA ARG A 113 -15.19 45.80 15.18
C ARG A 113 -16.54 45.08 15.28
N LYS A 114 -16.80 44.11 14.39
CA LYS A 114 -18.07 43.37 14.38
C LYS A 114 -18.24 42.49 15.64
N SER A 115 -17.18 41.95 16.16
CA SER A 115 -17.21 41.18 17.40
C SER A 115 -17.56 42.07 18.61
N VAL A 116 -17.03 43.28 18.66
CA VAL A 116 -17.32 44.27 19.70
C VAL A 116 -18.80 44.71 19.59
N GLU A 117 -19.33 44.96 18.38
CA GLU A 117 -20.77 45.25 18.14
C GLU A 117 -21.68 44.12 18.71
N LYS A 118 -21.17 42.87 18.78
CA LYS A 118 -21.88 41.72 19.37
C LYS A 118 -21.60 41.54 20.88
N GLY A 119 -20.96 42.50 21.52
CA GLY A 119 -20.70 42.49 22.98
C GLY A 119 -19.47 41.70 23.41
N ILE A 120 -18.58 41.32 22.50
CA ILE A 120 -17.34 40.67 22.81
C ILE A 120 -16.30 41.74 23.12
N ALA A 121 -15.58 41.59 24.24
CA ALA A 121 -14.51 42.55 24.61
C ALA A 121 -13.45 42.62 23.51
N GLU A 122 -13.00 43.83 23.17
CA GLU A 122 -12.03 44.09 22.09
C GLU A 122 -10.74 43.28 22.25
N LYS A 123 -10.22 43.24 23.47
CA LYS A 123 -9.04 42.43 23.79
C LYS A 123 -9.27 40.96 23.44
N LYS A 124 -10.45 40.44 23.77
CA LYS A 124 -10.79 39.04 23.51
C LYS A 124 -10.96 38.75 22.00
N ALA A 125 -11.58 39.67 21.26
CA ALA A 125 -11.69 39.57 19.80
C ALA A 125 -10.32 39.54 19.13
N ASN A 126 -9.38 40.39 19.57
CA ASN A 126 -7.98 40.39 19.08
C ASN A 126 -7.27 39.06 19.39
N GLU A 127 -7.37 38.53 20.62
CA GLU A 127 -6.78 37.23 21.00
C GLU A 127 -7.29 36.11 20.11
N ILE A 128 -8.58 36.11 19.79
CA ILE A 128 -9.17 35.08 18.91
C ILE A 128 -8.70 35.26 17.48
N TYR A 129 -8.60 36.50 16.99
CA TYR A 129 -8.06 36.74 15.65
C TYR A 129 -6.60 36.30 15.53
N ASP A 130 -5.78 36.53 16.56
CA ASP A 130 -4.40 36.04 16.62
C ASP A 130 -4.32 34.52 16.52
N LEU A 131 -5.25 33.80 17.15
CA LEU A 131 -5.36 32.36 17.01
C LEU A 131 -5.76 31.93 15.60
N ILE A 132 -6.71 32.67 14.97
CA ILE A 132 -7.12 32.42 13.57
C ILE A 132 -5.94 32.64 12.64
N ASP A 133 -5.19 33.72 12.76
CA ASP A 133 -4.02 34.02 11.93
C ASP A 133 -2.92 32.97 12.11
N LYS A 134 -2.57 32.69 13.39
CA LYS A 134 -1.55 31.71 13.72
C LYS A 134 -1.87 30.30 13.20
N PHE A 135 -3.08 29.81 13.44
CA PHE A 135 -3.45 28.43 13.13
C PHE A 135 -4.21 28.26 11.82
N GLY A 136 -4.85 29.33 11.32
CA GLY A 136 -5.55 29.31 10.03
C GLY A 136 -4.62 29.01 8.85
N GLY A 137 -3.35 29.46 8.92
CA GLY A 137 -2.33 29.10 7.92
C GLY A 137 -1.94 27.63 7.90
N TYR A 138 -2.23 26.90 8.99
CA TYR A 138 -2.02 25.44 9.09
C TYR A 138 -3.33 24.63 9.04
N GLY A 139 -4.47 25.33 8.98
CA GLY A 139 -5.79 24.70 8.91
C GLY A 139 -5.89 23.71 7.76
N PHE A 140 -6.46 22.53 8.03
CA PHE A 140 -6.64 21.49 7.03
C PHE A 140 -8.09 21.43 6.53
N ASN A 141 -8.27 21.02 5.29
CA ASN A 141 -9.62 20.77 4.78
C ASN A 141 -10.19 19.49 5.42
N LYS A 142 -11.26 19.65 6.22
CA LYS A 142 -11.88 18.54 6.95
C LYS A 142 -12.42 17.47 6.03
N SER A 143 -13.06 17.86 4.92
CA SER A 143 -13.65 16.94 3.96
C SER A 143 -12.59 16.03 3.34
N HIS A 144 -11.41 16.58 3.02
CA HIS A 144 -10.29 15.82 2.51
C HIS A 144 -9.78 14.80 3.55
N SER A 145 -9.56 15.24 4.79
CA SER A 145 -9.15 14.32 5.86
C SER A 145 -10.17 13.22 6.11
N ALA A 146 -11.46 13.55 6.14
CA ALA A 146 -12.53 12.58 6.38
C ALA A 146 -12.60 11.51 5.29
N ALA A 147 -12.44 11.92 4.02
CA ALA A 147 -12.38 10.97 2.91
C ALA A 147 -11.20 9.99 3.03
N TYR A 148 -10.00 10.49 3.35
CA TYR A 148 -8.85 9.63 3.59
C TYR A 148 -8.97 8.81 4.88
N ALA A 149 -9.57 9.34 5.94
CA ALA A 149 -9.84 8.61 7.17
C ALA A 149 -10.72 7.38 6.93
N LEU A 150 -11.66 7.47 5.99
CA LEU A 150 -12.51 6.33 5.61
C LEU A 150 -11.67 5.22 4.96
N ILE A 151 -10.73 5.55 4.07
CA ILE A 151 -9.81 4.59 3.47
C ILE A 151 -8.91 3.96 4.54
N VAL A 152 -8.36 4.76 5.46
CA VAL A 152 -7.56 4.27 6.59
C VAL A 152 -8.36 3.32 7.46
N TYR A 153 -9.62 3.66 7.76
CA TYR A 153 -10.51 2.80 8.53
C TYR A 153 -10.78 1.47 7.80
N TRP A 154 -11.11 1.49 6.52
CA TRP A 154 -11.35 0.27 5.74
C TRP A 154 -10.12 -0.63 5.69
N THR A 155 -8.94 -0.08 5.42
CA THR A 155 -7.71 -0.88 5.39
C THR A 155 -7.38 -1.49 6.76
N ALA A 156 -7.58 -0.73 7.84
CA ALA A 156 -7.42 -1.25 9.20
C ALA A 156 -8.46 -2.34 9.54
N TYR A 157 -9.71 -2.15 9.12
CA TYR A 157 -10.79 -3.12 9.30
C TYR A 157 -10.48 -4.43 8.58
N PHE A 158 -10.11 -4.37 7.30
CA PHE A 158 -9.75 -5.58 6.55
C PHE A 158 -8.53 -6.27 7.13
N LYS A 159 -7.51 -5.51 7.51
CA LYS A 159 -6.31 -6.08 8.16
C LYS A 159 -6.62 -6.79 9.47
N ALA A 160 -7.60 -6.31 10.23
CA ALA A 160 -7.99 -6.89 11.51
C ALA A 160 -8.93 -8.09 11.38
N ASN A 161 -9.86 -8.06 10.43
CA ASN A 161 -10.94 -9.05 10.31
C ASN A 161 -10.72 -10.06 9.18
N TYR A 162 -9.93 -9.70 8.16
CA TYR A 162 -9.62 -10.53 6.98
C TYR A 162 -8.12 -10.45 6.68
N PRO A 163 -7.25 -10.87 7.66
CA PRO A 163 -5.81 -10.64 7.56
C PRO A 163 -5.17 -11.37 6.37
N VAL A 164 -5.63 -12.57 6.02
CA VAL A 164 -5.05 -13.35 4.91
C VAL A 164 -5.32 -12.68 3.58
N GLU A 165 -6.57 -12.29 3.31
CA GLU A 165 -6.99 -11.60 2.09
C GLU A 165 -6.33 -10.22 1.98
N PHE A 166 -6.27 -9.49 3.10
CA PHE A 166 -5.61 -8.18 3.16
C PHE A 166 -4.12 -8.30 2.83
N MET A 167 -3.42 -9.26 3.42
CA MET A 167 -1.99 -9.47 3.18
C MET A 167 -1.72 -9.93 1.74
N ALA A 168 -2.54 -10.81 1.18
CA ALA A 168 -2.44 -11.22 -0.22
C ALA A 168 -2.60 -10.02 -1.17
N ALA A 169 -3.58 -9.15 -0.94
CA ALA A 169 -3.80 -7.95 -1.73
C ALA A 169 -2.64 -6.96 -1.62
N VAL A 170 -2.11 -6.72 -0.41
CA VAL A 170 -0.97 -5.82 -0.21
C VAL A 170 0.29 -6.37 -0.86
N MET A 171 0.59 -7.66 -0.70
CA MET A 171 1.73 -8.31 -1.35
C MET A 171 1.62 -8.20 -2.89
N SER A 172 0.42 -8.35 -3.45
CA SER A 172 0.17 -8.20 -4.89
C SER A 172 0.44 -6.78 -5.39
N THR A 173 0.08 -5.74 -4.61
CA THR A 173 0.35 -4.35 -4.98
C THR A 173 1.82 -3.96 -4.86
N GLU A 174 2.57 -4.61 -3.98
CA GLU A 174 3.97 -4.32 -3.67
C GLU A 174 4.95 -5.36 -4.26
N MET A 175 4.48 -6.28 -5.08
CA MET A 175 5.28 -7.41 -5.57
C MET A 175 6.54 -7.02 -6.37
N TYR A 176 6.60 -5.79 -6.89
CA TYR A 176 7.79 -5.27 -7.58
C TYR A 176 8.78 -4.56 -6.65
N ASN A 177 8.43 -4.38 -5.37
CA ASN A 177 9.30 -3.77 -4.37
C ASN A 177 9.73 -4.82 -3.34
N ILE A 178 10.91 -5.42 -3.58
CA ILE A 178 11.43 -6.55 -2.78
C ILE A 178 11.54 -6.19 -1.30
N ASP A 179 11.99 -4.98 -0.96
CA ASP A 179 12.16 -4.56 0.43
C ASP A 179 10.81 -4.51 1.17
N ARG A 180 9.79 -3.94 0.51
CA ARG A 180 8.43 -3.89 1.07
C ARG A 180 7.78 -5.26 1.11
N LEU A 181 7.95 -6.06 0.07
CA LEU A 181 7.42 -7.42 0.02
C LEU A 181 7.96 -8.27 1.18
N SER A 182 9.27 -8.19 1.44
CA SER A 182 9.91 -8.89 2.56
C SER A 182 9.33 -8.48 3.93
N LEU A 183 9.01 -7.19 4.11
CA LEU A 183 8.34 -6.72 5.34
C LEU A 183 6.95 -7.34 5.51
N PHE A 184 6.16 -7.42 4.43
CA PHE A 184 4.81 -8.00 4.49
C PHE A 184 4.83 -9.52 4.65
N ILE A 185 5.80 -10.22 4.05
CA ILE A 185 6.00 -11.66 4.27
C ILE A 185 6.33 -11.92 5.75
N ASN A 186 7.23 -11.13 6.35
CA ASN A 186 7.54 -11.26 7.77
C ASN A 186 6.32 -10.94 8.66
N GLU A 187 5.56 -9.90 8.33
CA GLU A 187 4.33 -9.58 9.08
C GLU A 187 3.27 -10.69 8.96
N ALA A 188 3.15 -11.34 7.80
CA ALA A 188 2.27 -12.49 7.62
C ALA A 188 2.69 -13.64 8.53
N ARG A 189 3.98 -13.96 8.58
CA ARG A 189 4.54 -15.01 9.45
C ARG A 189 4.32 -14.71 10.94
N GLU A 190 4.49 -13.45 11.37
CA GLU A 190 4.20 -13.03 12.75
C GLU A 190 2.72 -13.19 13.14
N LYS A 191 1.83 -13.33 12.15
CA LYS A 191 0.38 -13.55 12.33
C LYS A 191 -0.04 -15.00 12.07
N ASP A 192 0.91 -15.93 12.01
CA ASP A 192 0.69 -17.33 11.70
C ASP A 192 0.02 -17.55 10.31
N ILE A 193 0.22 -16.64 9.39
CA ILE A 193 -0.22 -16.76 7.98
C ILE A 193 0.94 -17.34 7.19
N GLU A 194 0.76 -18.55 6.69
CA GLU A 194 1.76 -19.23 5.87
C GLU A 194 1.86 -18.58 4.48
N VAL A 195 3.09 -18.28 4.05
CA VAL A 195 3.36 -17.85 2.66
C VAL A 195 3.92 -19.07 1.92
N LEU A 196 3.08 -19.63 1.07
CA LEU A 196 3.37 -20.84 0.31
C LEU A 196 4.30 -20.53 -0.86
N VAL A 197 5.23 -21.43 -1.13
CA VAL A 197 6.18 -21.30 -2.25
C VAL A 197 5.47 -21.18 -3.59
N PRO A 198 6.05 -20.51 -4.59
CA PRO A 198 5.47 -20.47 -5.94
C PRO A 198 5.41 -21.88 -6.55
N ASP A 199 4.39 -22.14 -7.36
CA ASP A 199 4.20 -23.40 -8.08
C ASP A 199 3.56 -23.09 -9.44
N VAL A 200 4.18 -23.50 -10.54
CA VAL A 200 3.68 -23.25 -11.90
C VAL A 200 2.30 -23.83 -12.16
N SER A 201 1.89 -24.84 -11.40
CA SER A 201 0.59 -25.49 -11.55
C SER A 201 -0.51 -24.88 -10.67
N LEU A 202 -0.15 -24.14 -9.60
CA LEU A 202 -1.09 -23.63 -8.59
C LEU A 202 -1.10 -22.12 -8.50
N SER A 203 0.08 -21.47 -8.64
CA SER A 203 0.23 -20.02 -8.48
C SER A 203 -0.43 -19.23 -9.60
N ASP A 204 -1.12 -18.16 -9.25
CA ASP A 204 -1.60 -17.18 -10.21
C ASP A 204 -0.53 -16.10 -10.50
N ALA A 205 -0.87 -15.11 -11.31
CA ALA A 205 0.05 -14.01 -11.59
C ALA A 205 0.38 -13.19 -10.31
N GLU A 206 -0.61 -12.99 -9.47
CA GLU A 206 -0.55 -12.25 -8.22
C GLU A 206 -0.61 -13.21 -7.03
N PHE A 207 -0.35 -12.70 -5.83
CA PHE A 207 -0.52 -13.46 -4.59
C PHE A 207 -1.99 -13.85 -4.41
N LYS A 208 -2.23 -15.09 -4.00
CA LYS A 208 -3.58 -15.66 -3.89
C LYS A 208 -3.79 -16.33 -2.54
N VAL A 209 -4.96 -16.15 -1.98
CA VAL A 209 -5.38 -16.90 -0.80
C VAL A 209 -5.54 -18.37 -1.14
N GLU A 210 -4.91 -19.26 -0.39
CA GLU A 210 -5.01 -20.70 -0.49
C GLU A 210 -5.16 -21.33 0.90
N GLY A 211 -6.37 -21.76 1.23
CA GLY A 211 -6.70 -22.20 2.59
C GLY A 211 -6.51 -21.06 3.60
N ASN A 212 -5.70 -21.27 4.63
CA ASN A 212 -5.34 -20.25 5.62
C ASN A 212 -4.00 -19.54 5.29
N GLY A 213 -3.44 -19.76 4.12
CA GLY A 213 -2.17 -19.20 3.69
C GLY A 213 -2.30 -18.36 2.43
N ILE A 214 -1.15 -17.91 1.95
CA ILE A 214 -1.03 -17.07 0.75
C ILE A 214 -0.05 -17.75 -0.20
N ARG A 215 -0.51 -18.14 -1.38
CA ARG A 215 0.34 -18.66 -2.47
C ARG A 215 1.11 -17.53 -3.12
N PHE A 216 2.43 -17.71 -3.29
CA PHE A 216 3.30 -16.74 -3.95
C PHE A 216 2.94 -16.57 -5.42
N GLY A 217 2.81 -15.31 -5.89
CA GLY A 217 2.48 -14.98 -7.27
C GLY A 217 3.67 -15.15 -8.22
N LEU A 218 3.47 -15.78 -9.38
CA LEU A 218 4.57 -16.04 -10.32
C LEU A 218 5.20 -14.75 -10.88
N THR A 219 4.42 -13.68 -11.02
CA THR A 219 4.94 -12.39 -11.53
C THR A 219 5.90 -11.70 -10.54
N ALA A 220 5.86 -12.06 -9.26
CA ALA A 220 6.79 -11.56 -8.25
C ALA A 220 8.19 -12.19 -8.36
N ILE A 221 8.34 -13.29 -9.13
CA ILE A 221 9.62 -13.93 -9.38
C ILE A 221 10.43 -13.06 -10.35
N LYS A 222 11.65 -12.71 -9.94
CA LYS A 222 12.53 -11.86 -10.75
C LYS A 222 12.79 -12.45 -12.13
N GLY A 223 12.49 -11.68 -13.18
CA GLY A 223 12.70 -12.10 -14.57
C GLY A 223 11.52 -12.83 -15.20
N ILE A 224 10.44 -13.04 -14.46
CA ILE A 224 9.19 -13.63 -14.97
C ILE A 224 8.18 -12.50 -15.25
N GLY A 225 7.85 -12.32 -16.51
CA GLY A 225 6.91 -11.28 -16.96
C GLY A 225 5.46 -11.74 -16.89
N ARG A 226 4.53 -10.78 -16.68
CA ARG A 226 3.09 -11.06 -16.55
C ARG A 226 2.53 -11.84 -17.77
N ASN A 227 2.90 -11.47 -18.99
CA ASN A 227 2.41 -12.15 -20.18
C ASN A 227 2.80 -13.62 -20.18
N PHE A 228 4.06 -13.93 -19.87
CA PHE A 228 4.52 -15.32 -19.79
C PHE A 228 3.80 -16.11 -18.67
N VAL A 229 3.46 -15.45 -17.55
CA VAL A 229 2.63 -16.10 -16.51
C VAL A 229 1.22 -16.38 -17.01
N MET A 230 0.63 -15.48 -17.80
CA MET A 230 -0.69 -15.76 -18.42
C MET A 230 -0.64 -16.95 -19.36
N ASP A 231 0.44 -17.10 -20.11
CA ASP A 231 0.65 -18.28 -20.96
C ASP A 231 0.77 -19.57 -20.14
N ILE A 232 1.50 -19.54 -19.00
CA ILE A 232 1.54 -20.68 -18.05
C ILE A 232 0.14 -21.02 -17.54
N MET A 233 -0.64 -19.99 -17.17
CA MET A 233 -1.99 -20.19 -16.64
C MET A 233 -2.97 -20.77 -17.69
N GLU A 234 -2.79 -20.41 -18.94
CA GLU A 234 -3.58 -20.97 -20.04
C GLU A 234 -3.17 -22.43 -20.30
N GLU A 235 -1.87 -22.69 -20.45
CA GLU A 235 -1.34 -24.01 -20.73
C GLU A 235 -1.63 -25.05 -19.64
N ARG A 236 -1.61 -24.65 -18.37
CA ARG A 236 -1.88 -25.56 -17.25
C ARG A 236 -3.35 -26.01 -17.13
N ARG A 237 -4.27 -25.54 -17.98
CA ARG A 237 -5.61 -26.10 -18.09
C ARG A 237 -5.56 -27.61 -18.35
N GLU A 238 -4.53 -28.03 -19.11
CA GLU A 238 -4.06 -29.41 -19.10
C GLU A 238 -2.88 -29.51 -18.12
N PRO A 239 -2.97 -30.31 -17.03
CA PRO A 239 -1.91 -30.38 -16.03
C PRO A 239 -0.55 -30.73 -16.63
N PHE A 240 0.48 -29.97 -16.23
CA PHE A 240 1.85 -30.37 -16.54
C PHE A 240 2.20 -31.66 -15.81
N VAL A 241 2.67 -32.66 -16.54
CA VAL A 241 2.94 -34.00 -15.98
C VAL A 241 4.39 -34.17 -15.53
N SER A 242 5.33 -33.37 -16.05
CA SER A 242 6.75 -33.43 -15.69
C SER A 242 7.45 -32.09 -15.94
N TYR A 243 8.69 -31.98 -15.48
CA TYR A 243 9.55 -30.83 -15.76
C TYR A 243 9.79 -30.66 -17.28
N GLU A 244 10.02 -31.74 -17.97
CA GLU A 244 10.24 -31.76 -19.42
C GLU A 244 8.99 -31.35 -20.18
N ASP A 245 7.84 -31.81 -19.75
CA ASP A 245 6.56 -31.43 -20.34
C ASP A 245 6.30 -29.92 -20.18
N PHE A 246 6.54 -29.39 -19.00
CA PHE A 246 6.48 -27.94 -18.77
C PHE A 246 7.41 -27.17 -19.72
N VAL A 247 8.70 -27.55 -19.79
CA VAL A 247 9.69 -26.86 -20.64
C VAL A 247 9.29 -26.97 -22.13
N TYR A 248 8.85 -28.13 -22.57
CA TYR A 248 8.43 -28.37 -23.95
C TYR A 248 7.24 -27.48 -24.33
N ARG A 249 6.16 -27.51 -23.54
CA ARG A 249 4.95 -26.73 -23.81
C ARG A 249 5.17 -25.24 -23.70
N MET A 250 6.00 -24.77 -22.75
CA MET A 250 6.30 -23.36 -22.59
C MET A 250 7.32 -22.83 -23.61
N LYS A 251 7.98 -23.70 -24.37
CA LYS A 251 8.94 -23.29 -25.41
C LYS A 251 8.28 -22.47 -26.50
N GLN A 252 7.06 -22.80 -26.93
CA GLN A 252 6.29 -22.05 -27.93
C GLN A 252 5.96 -20.62 -27.50
N TYR A 253 5.91 -20.33 -26.18
CA TYR A 253 5.68 -19.01 -25.61
C TYR A 253 6.99 -18.27 -25.30
N GLY A 254 8.12 -18.75 -25.85
CA GLY A 254 9.40 -18.09 -25.73
C GLY A 254 10.15 -18.32 -24.41
N LEU A 255 9.85 -19.43 -23.70
CA LEU A 255 10.63 -19.82 -22.51
C LEU A 255 12.12 -19.83 -22.85
N ASN A 256 12.87 -19.00 -22.16
CA ASN A 256 14.31 -18.88 -22.33
C ASN A 256 15.06 -19.38 -21.07
N ARG A 257 16.40 -19.50 -21.22
CA ARG A 257 17.28 -19.99 -20.16
C ARG A 257 17.10 -19.24 -18.85
N LYS A 258 17.08 -17.90 -18.92
CA LYS A 258 16.99 -17.03 -17.72
C LYS A 258 15.66 -17.19 -16.97
N GLN A 259 14.56 -17.31 -17.69
CA GLN A 259 13.24 -17.57 -17.09
C GLN A 259 13.20 -18.95 -16.44
N LEU A 260 13.70 -19.99 -17.14
CA LEU A 260 13.72 -21.34 -16.58
C LEU A 260 14.61 -21.43 -15.35
N GLU A 261 15.76 -20.75 -15.35
CA GLU A 261 16.67 -20.62 -14.22
C GLU A 261 15.93 -19.99 -13.00
N SER A 262 15.21 -18.87 -13.22
CA SER A 262 14.43 -18.22 -12.17
C SER A 262 13.32 -19.11 -11.60
N LEU A 263 12.61 -19.84 -12.45
CA LEU A 263 11.55 -20.78 -12.02
C LEU A 263 12.11 -21.98 -11.24
N VAL A 264 13.26 -22.52 -11.64
CA VAL A 264 13.92 -23.60 -10.91
C VAL A 264 14.39 -23.12 -9.53
N LEU A 265 15.11 -21.98 -9.50
CA LEU A 265 15.71 -21.46 -8.26
C LEU A 265 14.67 -20.99 -7.24
N SER A 266 13.54 -20.46 -7.70
CA SER A 266 12.42 -20.07 -6.82
C SER A 266 11.62 -21.26 -6.25
N GLY A 267 11.89 -22.49 -6.68
CA GLY A 267 11.13 -23.66 -6.27
C GLY A 267 9.81 -23.86 -7.03
N SER A 268 9.49 -23.02 -8.02
CA SER A 268 8.23 -23.11 -8.76
C SER A 268 8.00 -24.42 -9.49
N LEU A 269 9.05 -25.23 -9.65
CA LEU A 269 9.02 -26.53 -10.35
C LEU A 269 9.29 -27.71 -9.42
N ASP A 270 9.28 -27.50 -8.09
CA ASP A 270 9.66 -28.54 -7.10
C ASP A 270 8.69 -29.73 -7.06
N LYS A 271 7.42 -29.52 -7.46
CA LYS A 271 6.46 -30.63 -7.53
C LYS A 271 6.84 -31.71 -8.55
N PHE A 272 7.65 -31.38 -9.55
CA PHE A 272 8.10 -32.36 -10.54
C PHE A 272 9.30 -33.15 -10.03
N PRO A 273 9.44 -34.44 -10.42
CA PRO A 273 10.56 -35.27 -10.01
C PRO A 273 11.93 -34.63 -10.29
N GLY A 274 12.90 -34.95 -9.44
CA GLY A 274 14.24 -34.36 -9.48
C GLY A 274 14.38 -33.15 -8.55
N ASN A 275 15.57 -32.95 -7.98
CA ASN A 275 15.86 -31.82 -7.11
C ASN A 275 16.18 -30.55 -7.90
N ARG A 276 16.26 -29.39 -7.23
CA ARG A 276 16.52 -28.10 -7.89
C ARG A 276 17.85 -28.05 -8.61
N GLN A 277 18.89 -28.63 -8.03
CA GLN A 277 20.24 -28.67 -8.62
C GLN A 277 20.26 -29.56 -9.88
N GLU A 278 19.58 -30.71 -9.88
CA GLU A 278 19.43 -31.56 -11.06
C GLU A 278 18.76 -30.80 -12.22
N LYS A 279 17.65 -30.09 -11.92
CA LYS A 279 16.91 -29.29 -12.91
C LYS A 279 17.77 -28.12 -13.41
N PHE A 280 18.47 -27.43 -12.52
CA PHE A 280 19.34 -26.31 -12.85
C PHE A 280 20.48 -26.70 -13.77
N LEU A 281 21.21 -27.77 -13.45
CA LEU A 281 22.30 -28.28 -14.30
C LEU A 281 21.81 -28.85 -15.64
N SER A 282 20.54 -29.19 -15.73
CA SER A 282 19.95 -29.75 -16.95
C SER A 282 19.26 -28.69 -17.84
N ILE A 283 19.26 -27.41 -17.47
CA ILE A 283 18.51 -26.34 -18.18
C ILE A 283 18.84 -26.31 -19.68
N ASP A 284 20.13 -26.22 -20.03
CA ASP A 284 20.54 -26.10 -21.44
C ASP A 284 20.17 -27.37 -22.24
N LYS A 285 20.42 -28.53 -21.63
CA LYS A 285 20.07 -29.84 -22.24
C LYS A 285 18.55 -29.98 -22.42
N THR A 286 17.74 -29.50 -21.48
CA THR A 286 16.27 -29.58 -21.54
C THR A 286 15.73 -28.66 -22.65
N LEU A 287 16.26 -27.43 -22.72
CA LEU A 287 15.88 -26.47 -23.75
C LEU A 287 16.26 -26.96 -25.16
N GLU A 288 17.44 -27.58 -25.33
CA GLU A 288 17.85 -28.16 -26.58
C GLU A 288 16.99 -29.35 -26.97
N TRP A 289 16.68 -30.23 -26.00
CA TRP A 289 15.78 -31.35 -26.22
C TRP A 289 14.36 -30.89 -26.62
N ALA A 290 13.82 -29.87 -25.94
CA ALA A 290 12.51 -29.31 -26.27
C ALA A 290 12.47 -28.70 -27.67
N THR A 291 13.55 -28.02 -28.08
CA THR A 291 13.66 -27.46 -29.45
C THR A 291 13.67 -28.57 -30.51
N LYS A 292 14.49 -29.61 -30.33
CA LYS A 292 14.56 -30.75 -31.27
C LYS A 292 13.23 -31.50 -31.36
N LYS A 293 12.51 -31.61 -30.21
CA LYS A 293 11.21 -32.25 -30.19
C LYS A 293 10.19 -31.44 -30.95
N TYR A 294 10.21 -30.11 -30.82
CA TYR A 294 9.30 -29.22 -31.55
C TYR A 294 9.55 -29.30 -33.07
N GLU A 295 10.81 -29.20 -33.51
CA GLU A 295 11.22 -29.31 -34.91
C GLU A 295 10.79 -30.67 -35.51
N ALA A 296 10.96 -31.76 -34.78
CA ALA A 296 10.56 -33.06 -35.25
C ALA A 296 9.04 -33.26 -35.37
N GLU A 297 8.24 -32.61 -34.56
CA GLU A 297 6.77 -32.63 -34.66
C GLU A 297 6.29 -31.78 -35.84
N GLU A 298 6.91 -30.64 -36.12
CA GLU A 298 6.68 -29.85 -37.32
C GLU A 298 7.05 -30.67 -38.60
N ASP A 299 8.20 -31.34 -38.58
CA ASP A 299 8.62 -32.25 -39.65
C ASP A 299 7.68 -33.45 -39.83
N LEU A 300 7.10 -33.98 -38.75
CA LEU A 300 6.09 -35.05 -38.84
C LEU A 300 4.80 -34.62 -39.57
N GLN A 301 4.41 -33.37 -39.50
CA GLN A 301 3.34 -32.82 -40.35
C GLN A 301 3.75 -32.80 -41.83
N LEU A 302 5.02 -32.60 -42.13
CA LEU A 302 5.60 -32.68 -43.48
C LEU A 302 5.84 -34.14 -43.91
N ILE A 303 6.10 -35.08 -43.00
CA ILE A 303 6.40 -36.51 -43.23
C ILE A 303 5.14 -37.32 -43.57
N LEU A 304 3.93 -36.84 -43.32
CA LEU A 304 2.72 -37.35 -43.95
C LEU A 304 2.86 -37.42 -45.50
N PHE A 305 3.93 -36.82 -46.02
CA PHE A 305 4.33 -36.81 -47.44
C PHE A 305 5.64 -37.56 -47.75
N GLY A 306 6.19 -38.42 -46.87
CA GLY A 306 7.19 -39.42 -47.23
C GLY A 306 8.62 -39.27 -46.68
N GLY A 307 8.86 -38.51 -45.60
CA GLY A 307 10.15 -38.35 -44.94
C GLY A 307 10.48 -39.36 -43.82
N LYS A 308 11.74 -39.43 -43.41
CA LYS A 308 12.19 -40.30 -42.29
C LYS A 308 12.22 -39.52 -40.99
N SER A 309 11.55 -40.00 -39.96
CA SER A 309 11.60 -39.43 -38.58
C SER A 309 12.81 -39.97 -37.82
N GLU A 310 13.64 -39.05 -37.23
CA GLU A 310 14.60 -39.46 -36.19
C GLU A 310 13.87 -39.66 -34.86
N ARG A 311 14.09 -40.79 -34.20
CA ARG A 311 13.56 -41.05 -32.85
C ARG A 311 14.27 -40.11 -31.85
N ILE A 312 13.53 -39.19 -31.28
CA ILE A 312 14.06 -38.34 -30.17
C ILE A 312 14.26 -39.25 -28.96
N ARG A 313 15.48 -39.18 -28.39
CA ARG A 313 15.81 -39.92 -27.17
C ARG A 313 15.01 -39.38 -25.97
N GLU A 314 14.56 -40.30 -25.10
CA GLU A 314 13.96 -39.91 -23.82
C GLU A 314 14.90 -38.97 -23.04
N PHE A 315 14.30 -37.92 -22.49
CA PHE A 315 15.04 -36.97 -21.66
C PHE A 315 15.34 -37.57 -20.27
N SER A 316 16.47 -37.23 -19.71
CA SER A 316 16.80 -37.54 -18.31
C SER A 316 17.58 -36.42 -17.67
N LEU A 317 17.24 -36.05 -16.44
CA LEU A 317 17.97 -35.07 -15.64
C LEU A 317 19.39 -35.54 -15.32
N THR A 318 20.32 -34.61 -15.24
CA THR A 318 21.68 -34.84 -14.75
C THR A 318 21.63 -35.11 -13.24
N LYS A 319 21.91 -36.32 -12.81
CA LYS A 319 21.83 -36.74 -11.39
C LYS A 319 22.92 -36.08 -10.56
N THR A 320 22.48 -35.42 -9.47
CA THR A 320 23.37 -34.77 -8.49
C THR A 320 22.69 -34.65 -7.13
N GLU A 321 23.44 -34.28 -6.10
CA GLU A 321 22.87 -33.87 -4.82
C GLU A 321 22.19 -32.52 -4.91
N GLU A 322 21.30 -32.24 -3.96
CA GLU A 322 20.60 -30.96 -3.88
C GLU A 322 21.54 -29.82 -3.49
N PHE A 323 21.19 -28.59 -3.82
CA PHE A 323 21.90 -27.41 -3.35
C PHE A 323 22.02 -27.39 -1.83
N PRO A 324 23.17 -26.94 -1.27
CA PRO A 324 23.27 -26.68 0.16
C PRO A 324 22.15 -25.75 0.65
N GLN A 325 21.62 -26.02 1.83
CA GLN A 325 20.46 -25.29 2.39
C GLN A 325 20.67 -23.77 2.44
N ASN A 326 21.90 -23.32 2.76
CA ASN A 326 22.24 -21.90 2.77
C ASN A 326 22.17 -21.26 1.37
N LEU A 327 22.38 -22.02 0.32
CA LEU A 327 22.27 -21.55 -1.06
C LEU A 327 20.81 -21.53 -1.50
N MET A 328 20.00 -22.51 -1.12
CA MET A 328 18.56 -22.50 -1.38
C MET A 328 17.87 -21.28 -0.76
N LEU A 329 18.14 -21.01 0.52
CA LEU A 329 17.63 -19.82 1.23
C LEU A 329 18.06 -18.48 0.61
N LYS A 330 19.16 -18.48 -0.14
CA LYS A 330 19.60 -17.28 -0.88
C LYS A 330 18.81 -17.06 -2.16
N TYR A 331 18.28 -18.13 -2.74
CA TYR A 331 17.50 -18.08 -3.97
C TYR A 331 15.99 -17.84 -3.72
N GLU A 332 15.51 -18.25 -2.55
CA GLU A 332 14.16 -17.96 -2.04
C GLU A 332 14.03 -16.52 -1.51
#